data_16c4231f7696b45009eedd6547c7f55a
#
_entry.id   16c4231f7696b45009eedd6547c7f55a
#
_cell.length_a   1.000
_cell.length_b   1.000
_cell.length_c   1.000
_cell.angle_alpha   90.00
_cell.angle_beta   90.00
_cell.angle_gamma   90.00
#
_symmetry.space_group_name_H-M   'P 1'
#
loop_
_entity.id
_entity.type
_entity.pdbx_description
1 polymer ?
#
loop_
_entity_poly.entity_id
_entity_poly.type
_entity_poly.pdbx_seq_one_letter_code
_entity_poly.pdbx_strand_id
1 'polypeptide(L)'
;MMSLLVQAVFSVTEMLSSCLIVPVCDVSRSTTPQRSLIILTLALFHIISAGYDQFAEHVLMGGGAWHQRSRDLAFMAVDVLHVVMATCWLRGRRSRDDDVTRDELLLCVVCLLLLCVLALVT
;
A
#
# COMPACT_ATOMS: atom_id res chain seq x y z
N MET A 1 -14.38 -13.99 -5.19
CA MET A 1 -14.74 -12.76 -5.92
C MET A 1 -14.87 -11.62 -4.93
N MET A 2 -14.11 -10.55 -5.10
CA MET A 2 -14.23 -9.40 -4.21
C MET A 2 -15.57 -8.71 -4.40
N SER A 3 -16.20 -8.27 -3.29
CA SER A 3 -17.43 -7.47 -3.36
C SER A 3 -17.17 -6.12 -4.05
N LEU A 4 -18.22 -5.52 -4.61
CA LEU A 4 -18.13 -4.21 -5.27
C LEU A 4 -17.58 -3.13 -4.31
N LEU A 5 -17.94 -3.21 -3.03
CA LEU A 5 -17.45 -2.30 -2.01
C LEU A 5 -15.93 -2.42 -1.82
N VAL A 6 -15.41 -3.62 -1.74
CA VAL A 6 -13.96 -3.86 -1.60
C VAL A 6 -13.20 -3.37 -2.83
N GLN A 7 -13.74 -3.59 -4.02
CA GLN A 7 -13.16 -3.08 -5.26
C GLN A 7 -13.13 -1.55 -5.28
N ALA A 8 -14.21 -0.89 -4.84
CA ALA A 8 -14.27 0.56 -4.75
C ALA A 8 -13.26 1.11 -3.73
N VAL A 9 -13.17 0.52 -2.54
CA VAL A 9 -12.18 0.88 -1.51
C VAL A 9 -10.76 0.70 -2.06
N PHE A 10 -10.49 -0.42 -2.72
CA PHE A 10 -9.20 -0.70 -3.31
C PHE A 10 -8.81 0.35 -4.36
N SER A 11 -9.72 0.70 -5.26
CA SER A 11 -9.48 1.72 -6.29
C SER A 11 -9.24 3.10 -5.70
N VAL A 12 -10.02 3.51 -4.68
CA VAL A 12 -9.85 4.81 -4.00
C VAL A 12 -8.50 4.87 -3.26
N THR A 13 -8.14 3.81 -2.55
CA THR A 13 -6.85 3.77 -1.83
C THR A 13 -5.66 3.73 -2.79
N GLU A 14 -5.79 3.09 -3.94
CA GLU A 14 -4.78 3.09 -5.01
C GLU A 14 -4.58 4.50 -5.59
N MET A 15 -5.66 5.21 -5.89
CA MET A 15 -5.59 6.60 -6.34
C MET A 15 -4.94 7.51 -5.30
N LEU A 16 -5.33 7.35 -4.03
CA LEU A 16 -4.75 8.11 -2.92
C LEU A 16 -3.26 7.83 -2.77
N SER A 17 -2.85 6.58 -2.80
CA SER A 17 -1.44 6.18 -2.74
C SER A 17 -0.63 6.80 -3.88
N SER A 18 -1.16 6.76 -5.12
CA SER A 18 -0.52 7.36 -6.29
C SER A 18 -0.39 8.87 -6.17
N CYS A 19 -1.42 9.56 -5.67
CA CYS A 19 -1.37 11.01 -5.42
C CYS A 19 -0.35 11.38 -4.34
N LEU A 20 -0.13 10.52 -3.35
CA LEU A 20 0.83 10.77 -2.28
C LEU A 20 2.28 10.48 -2.71
N ILE A 21 2.49 9.49 -3.59
CA ILE A 21 3.83 9.11 -4.03
C ILE A 21 4.46 10.12 -4.99
N VAL A 22 3.66 10.78 -5.82
CA VAL A 22 4.15 11.76 -6.81
C VAL A 22 5.01 12.87 -6.16
N PRO A 23 4.58 13.53 -5.06
CA PRO A 23 5.43 14.50 -4.38
C PRO A 23 6.68 13.90 -3.72
N VAL A 24 6.67 12.61 -3.37
CA VAL A 24 7.85 11.92 -2.80
C VAL A 24 8.94 11.73 -3.86
N CYS A 25 8.55 11.54 -5.11
CA CYS A 25 9.47 11.43 -6.23
C CYS A 25 10.10 12.78 -6.63
N ASP A 26 9.54 13.90 -6.17
CA ASP A 26 10.09 15.23 -6.40
C ASP A 26 11.21 15.52 -5.40
N VAL A 27 12.46 15.47 -5.88
CA VAL A 27 13.68 15.69 -5.06
C VAL A 27 13.73 17.10 -4.48
N SER A 28 13.03 18.06 -5.09
CA SER A 28 13.00 19.45 -4.64
C SER A 28 12.09 19.67 -3.41
N ARG A 29 11.22 18.74 -3.10
CA ARG A 29 10.26 18.85 -2.00
C ARG A 29 10.63 17.95 -0.83
N SER A 30 10.58 18.52 0.38
CA SER A 30 10.70 17.72 1.59
C SER A 30 9.42 16.90 1.84
N THR A 31 9.58 15.61 2.04
CA THR A 31 8.46 14.71 2.39
C THR A 31 8.33 14.60 3.90
N THR A 32 7.11 14.62 4.42
CA THR A 32 6.87 14.45 5.85
C THR A 32 6.87 12.95 6.24
N PRO A 33 7.31 12.59 7.45
CA PRO A 33 7.24 11.21 7.94
C PRO A 33 5.83 10.63 7.89
N GLN A 34 4.82 11.43 8.20
CA GLN A 34 3.41 11.04 8.17
C GLN A 34 2.96 10.62 6.78
N ARG A 35 3.38 11.34 5.74
CA ARG A 35 3.08 10.98 4.36
C ARG A 35 3.69 9.63 3.99
N SER A 36 4.93 9.38 4.36
CA SER A 36 5.58 8.09 4.12
C SER A 36 4.91 6.96 4.89
N LEU A 37 4.46 7.19 6.11
CA LEU A 37 3.68 6.21 6.88
C LEU A 37 2.35 5.87 6.21
N ILE A 38 1.63 6.87 5.70
CA ILE A 38 0.36 6.64 4.99
C ILE A 38 0.61 5.81 3.73
N ILE A 39 1.61 6.14 2.94
CA ILE A 39 1.99 5.38 1.74
C ILE A 39 2.32 3.93 2.11
N LEU A 40 3.14 3.73 3.15
CA LEU A 40 3.52 2.40 3.63
C LEU A 40 2.30 1.60 4.08
N THR A 41 1.39 2.21 4.84
CA THR A 41 0.16 1.57 5.34
C THR A 41 -0.75 1.14 4.19
N LEU A 42 -0.97 2.02 3.21
CA LEU A 42 -1.80 1.73 2.04
C LEU A 42 -1.17 0.64 1.17
N ALA A 43 0.14 0.70 0.93
CA ALA A 43 0.84 -0.32 0.15
C ALA A 43 0.80 -1.69 0.83
N LEU A 44 0.98 -1.77 2.14
CA LEU A 44 0.84 -3.02 2.90
C LEU A 44 -0.59 -3.56 2.85
N PHE A 45 -1.60 -2.69 2.97
CA PHE A 45 -3.00 -3.08 2.80
C PHE A 45 -3.26 -3.69 1.42
N HIS A 46 -2.77 -3.06 0.35
CA HIS A 46 -2.92 -3.55 -1.01
C HIS A 46 -2.22 -4.91 -1.20
N ILE A 47 -0.99 -5.07 -0.72
CA ILE A 47 -0.24 -6.32 -0.81
C ILE A 47 -0.99 -7.46 -0.08
N ILE A 48 -1.46 -7.21 1.12
CA ILE A 48 -2.20 -8.21 1.91
C ILE A 48 -3.51 -8.58 1.21
N SER A 49 -4.31 -7.59 0.82
CA SER A 49 -5.63 -7.81 0.19
C SER A 49 -5.51 -8.46 -1.18
N ALA A 50 -4.65 -7.94 -2.05
CA ALA A 50 -4.46 -8.47 -3.40
C ALA A 50 -3.70 -9.80 -3.39
N GLY A 51 -2.72 -9.94 -2.49
CA GLY A 51 -1.93 -11.16 -2.36
C GLY A 51 -2.74 -12.35 -1.88
N TYR A 52 -3.68 -12.11 -0.99
CA TYR A 52 -4.52 -13.18 -0.43
C TYR A 52 -5.48 -13.78 -1.45
N ASP A 53 -6.09 -12.96 -2.30
CA ASP A 53 -7.17 -13.39 -3.20
C ASP A 53 -6.69 -13.43 -4.67
N GLN A 54 -6.42 -12.30 -5.27
CA GLN A 54 -6.19 -12.19 -6.70
C GLN A 54 -4.80 -12.67 -7.14
N PHE A 55 -3.76 -12.23 -6.45
CA PHE A 55 -2.38 -12.60 -6.81
C PHE A 55 -2.13 -14.09 -6.62
N ALA A 56 -2.56 -14.64 -5.50
CA ALA A 56 -2.40 -16.07 -5.23
C ALA A 56 -3.15 -16.92 -6.27
N GLU A 57 -4.40 -16.56 -6.56
CA GLU A 57 -5.23 -17.32 -7.52
C GLU A 57 -4.73 -17.16 -8.96
N HIS A 58 -4.48 -15.94 -9.42
CA HIS A 58 -4.17 -15.67 -10.82
C HIS A 58 -2.70 -15.92 -11.17
N VAL A 59 -1.77 -15.55 -10.31
CA VAL A 59 -0.33 -15.62 -10.60
C VAL A 59 0.28 -16.92 -10.11
N LEU A 60 0.11 -17.26 -8.83
CA LEU A 60 0.76 -18.42 -8.23
C LEU A 60 0.10 -19.74 -8.67
N MET A 61 -1.22 -19.78 -8.70
CA MET A 61 -1.97 -20.99 -9.08
C MET A 61 -2.28 -21.06 -10.58
N GLY A 62 -2.01 -19.99 -11.31
CA GLY A 62 -2.18 -19.96 -12.75
C GLY A 62 -3.64 -19.96 -13.25
N GLY A 63 -4.60 -19.66 -12.38
CA GLY A 63 -6.03 -19.74 -12.68
C GLY A 63 -6.59 -18.62 -13.55
N GLY A 64 -5.87 -17.51 -13.72
CA GLY A 64 -6.35 -16.34 -14.46
C GLY A 64 -5.90 -16.29 -15.93
N ALA A 65 -6.63 -15.50 -16.74
CA ALA A 65 -6.21 -15.18 -18.10
C ALA A 65 -4.91 -14.34 -18.10
N TRP A 66 -4.18 -14.34 -19.21
CA TRP A 66 -2.91 -13.63 -19.34
C TRP A 66 -2.98 -12.16 -18.91
N HIS A 67 -3.99 -11.44 -19.36
CA HIS A 67 -4.16 -10.02 -19.01
C HIS A 67 -4.43 -9.80 -17.51
N GLN A 68 -5.12 -10.72 -16.85
CA GLN A 68 -5.37 -10.68 -15.41
C GLN A 68 -4.06 -10.88 -14.62
N ARG A 69 -3.27 -11.88 -15.02
CA ARG A 69 -1.96 -12.16 -14.40
C ARG A 69 -1.01 -10.97 -14.54
N SER A 70 -0.93 -10.40 -15.74
CA SER A 70 -0.06 -9.25 -16.02
C SER A 70 -0.48 -8.02 -15.20
N ARG A 71 -1.78 -7.76 -15.10
CA ARG A 71 -2.32 -6.67 -14.29
C ARG A 71 -1.99 -6.86 -12.80
N ASP A 72 -2.30 -8.03 -12.26
CA ASP A 72 -2.12 -8.31 -10.84
C ASP A 72 -0.64 -8.32 -10.46
N LEU A 73 0.23 -8.83 -11.33
CA LEU A 73 1.67 -8.74 -11.16
C LEU A 73 2.17 -7.29 -11.18
N ALA A 74 1.66 -6.46 -12.10
CA ALA A 74 2.03 -5.04 -12.18
C ALA A 74 1.61 -4.27 -10.92
N PHE A 75 0.40 -4.48 -10.42
CA PHE A 75 -0.07 -3.84 -9.19
C PHE A 75 0.76 -4.27 -7.97
N MET A 76 1.04 -5.56 -7.85
CA MET A 76 1.89 -6.06 -6.77
C MET A 76 3.31 -5.46 -6.82
N ALA A 77 3.89 -5.34 -8.01
CA ALA A 77 5.21 -4.73 -8.18
C ALA A 77 5.21 -3.25 -7.77
N VAL A 78 4.18 -2.50 -8.13
CA VAL A 78 4.03 -1.09 -7.74
C VAL A 78 3.89 -0.95 -6.23
N ASP A 79 3.08 -1.78 -5.59
CA ASP A 79 2.89 -1.75 -4.13
C ASP A 79 4.19 -2.10 -3.38
N VAL A 80 4.93 -3.10 -3.86
CA VAL A 80 6.26 -3.44 -3.31
C VAL A 80 7.22 -2.26 -3.46
N LEU A 81 7.20 -1.58 -4.61
CA LEU A 81 8.02 -0.38 -4.83
C LEU A 81 7.65 0.73 -3.84
N HIS A 82 6.36 0.96 -3.58
CA HIS A 82 5.89 1.94 -2.59
C HIS A 82 6.40 1.59 -1.18
N VAL A 83 6.35 0.32 -0.78
CA VAL A 83 6.90 -0.15 0.51
C VAL A 83 8.39 0.12 0.61
N VAL A 84 9.15 -0.22 -0.43
CA VAL A 84 10.60 -0.01 -0.45
C VAL A 84 10.93 1.48 -0.37
N MET A 85 10.31 2.32 -1.18
CA MET A 85 10.55 3.75 -1.18
C MET A 85 10.19 4.41 0.15
N ALA A 86 9.01 4.12 0.70
CA ALA A 86 8.58 4.66 1.98
C ALA A 86 9.51 4.21 3.13
N THR A 87 9.92 2.95 3.15
CA THR A 87 10.83 2.41 4.15
C THR A 87 12.21 3.04 4.07
N CYS A 88 12.77 3.13 2.86
CA CYS A 88 14.07 3.78 2.64
C CYS A 88 14.04 5.23 3.09
N TRP A 89 12.97 5.94 2.77
CA TRP A 89 12.80 7.34 3.14
C TRP A 89 12.69 7.52 4.66
N LEU A 90 11.90 6.69 5.35
CA LEU A 90 11.78 6.70 6.81
C LEU A 90 13.11 6.37 7.50
N ARG A 91 13.87 5.40 6.97
CA ARG A 91 15.20 5.03 7.51
C ARG A 91 16.21 6.15 7.32
N GLY A 92 16.20 6.83 6.18
CA GLY A 92 17.10 7.95 5.91
C GLY A 92 16.90 9.16 6.82
N ARG A 93 15.70 9.31 7.40
CA ARG A 93 15.37 10.40 8.33
C ARG A 93 15.60 10.11 9.81
N ARG A 94 15.96 8.90 10.17
CA ARG A 94 16.13 8.49 11.57
C ARG A 94 17.15 9.33 12.37
N SER A 95 17.93 10.19 11.72
CA SER A 95 18.90 11.05 12.37
C SER A 95 18.44 12.53 12.53
N ARG A 96 17.20 12.85 12.18
CA ARG A 96 16.62 14.20 12.34
C ARG A 96 15.49 14.19 13.37
N ASP A 97 15.30 15.34 14.06
CA ASP A 97 14.32 15.54 15.15
C ASP A 97 12.84 15.35 14.79
N ASP A 98 12.53 15.01 13.54
CA ASP A 98 11.17 14.74 13.05
C ASP A 98 10.84 13.25 13.08
N ASP A 99 11.09 12.59 14.20
CA ASP A 99 10.74 11.17 14.35
C ASP A 99 9.23 10.95 14.36
N VAL A 100 8.83 9.86 13.70
CA VAL A 100 7.47 9.36 13.78
C VAL A 100 7.14 9.03 15.22
N THR A 101 6.08 9.62 15.75
CA THR A 101 5.66 9.36 17.11
C THR A 101 5.10 7.94 17.23
N ARG A 102 5.22 7.38 18.42
CA ARG A 102 4.66 6.05 18.74
C ARG A 102 3.16 5.99 18.48
N ASP A 103 2.46 7.09 18.76
CA ASP A 103 1.01 7.19 18.57
C ASP A 103 0.63 7.19 17.08
N GLU A 104 1.38 7.85 16.24
CA GLU A 104 1.20 7.82 14.78
C GLU A 104 1.40 6.41 14.22
N LEU A 105 2.44 5.72 14.67
CA LEU A 105 2.69 4.34 14.28
C LEU A 105 1.55 3.41 14.71
N LEU A 106 1.08 3.53 15.95
CA LEU A 106 -0.06 2.76 16.46
C LEU A 106 -1.32 3.04 15.66
N LEU A 107 -1.59 4.30 15.34
CA LEU A 107 -2.74 4.67 14.51
C LEU A 107 -2.68 4.01 13.13
N CYS A 108 -1.52 4.02 12.48
CA CYS A 108 -1.33 3.36 11.19
C CYS A 108 -1.55 1.85 11.27
N VAL A 109 -1.05 1.19 12.32
CA VAL A 109 -1.25 -0.25 12.53
C VAL A 109 -2.73 -0.56 12.76
N VAL A 110 -3.43 0.23 13.57
CA VAL A 110 -4.87 0.06 13.81
C VAL A 110 -5.66 0.25 12.51
N CYS A 111 -5.37 1.30 11.75
CA CYS A 111 -6.03 1.54 10.46
C CYS A 111 -5.79 0.38 9.48
N LEU A 112 -4.56 -0.13 9.41
CA LEU A 112 -4.23 -1.28 8.56
C LEU A 112 -5.03 -2.52 8.96
N LEU A 113 -5.10 -2.83 10.25
CA LEU A 113 -5.87 -3.96 10.78
C LEU A 113 -7.36 -3.81 10.48
N LEU A 114 -7.92 -2.62 10.68
CA LEU A 114 -9.33 -2.35 10.38
C LEU A 114 -9.65 -2.52 8.89
N LEU A 115 -8.77 -2.03 8.01
CA LEU A 115 -8.93 -2.20 6.57
C LEU A 115 -8.84 -3.68 6.15
N CYS A 116 -7.90 -4.43 6.74
CA CYS A 116 -7.78 -5.87 6.48
C CYS A 116 -9.01 -6.64 6.97
N VAL A 117 -9.54 -6.32 8.15
CA VAL A 117 -10.77 -6.93 8.67
C VAL A 117 -11.95 -6.59 7.75
N LEU A 118 -12.09 -5.35 7.33
CA LEU A 118 -13.14 -4.95 6.40
C LEU A 118 -13.06 -5.74 5.08
N ALA A 119 -11.86 -5.90 4.54
CA ALA A 119 -11.65 -6.68 3.31
C ALA A 119 -11.99 -8.16 3.48
N LEU A 120 -11.75 -8.74 4.66
CA LEU A 120 -12.07 -10.14 4.95
C LEU A 120 -13.56 -10.39 5.18
N VAL A 121 -14.27 -9.41 5.75
CA VAL A 121 -15.71 -9.54 6.08
C VAL A 121 -16.61 -9.27 4.87
N THR A 122 -16.15 -8.48 3.94
CA THR A 122 -16.90 -8.14 2.71
C THR A 122 -16.45 -8.95 1.52
#